data_fddab18ecb1bba0a902900df17ed3966
#
_entry.id   fddab18ecb1bba0a902900df17ed3966
#
_cell.length_a   1.000
_cell.length_b   1.000
_cell.length_c   1.000
_cell.angle_alpha   90.00
_cell.angle_beta   90.00
_cell.angle_gamma   90.00
#
_symmetry.space_group_name_H-M   'P 1'
#
loop_
_entity.id
_entity.type
_entity.pdbx_description
1 polymer ?
#
loop_
_entity_poly.entity_id
_entity_poly.type
_entity_poly.pdbx_seq_one_letter_code
_entity_poly.pdbx_strand_id
1 'polypeptide(L)'
;MKPVRKSLVGLSLLAPAAVLAKDDKPNIVFFLVDDMGWVDSSVAYGEEVYPNNLRFHTPNMDRLAREGVILTSAYACPVSTPTRTSLLTGMNAAHTGITNWTSTMRDTPSDATGGAVAMETGQIEENTGDRLIRPEWNINGMSPAPGVAHTQYATPLPQLLKDAGYFTIHVGKAHWASAGTPGASPYNMGFVVNVSGNVAGMPRSYQSEENYGNTPEKWNMLAVQNMTEYYGTGVHLTEALTREALKTLEYPIRHGEPFFLYMAHYATHTPLQPDKRFIQKYLD
;
A
#
# COMPACT_ATOMS: atom_id res chain seq x y z
N MET A 1 -67.99 7.98 -57.40
CA MET A 1 -67.39 7.90 -56.04
C MET A 1 -65.94 7.49 -56.18
N LYS A 2 -65.02 8.41 -55.84
CA LYS A 2 -63.58 8.17 -55.89
C LYS A 2 -63.13 7.82 -54.46
N PRO A 3 -62.21 6.81 -54.24
CA PRO A 3 -61.74 6.51 -52.91
C PRO A 3 -60.68 7.50 -52.40
N VAL A 4 -60.88 7.94 -51.19
CA VAL A 4 -59.95 8.81 -50.46
C VAL A 4 -58.80 7.96 -49.94
N ARG A 5 -57.58 8.21 -50.40
CA ARG A 5 -56.32 7.64 -49.86
C ARG A 5 -56.00 8.38 -48.55
N LYS A 6 -55.99 7.65 -47.43
CA LYS A 6 -55.46 8.10 -46.15
C LYS A 6 -53.97 7.88 -46.17
N SER A 7 -53.19 8.96 -46.23
CA SER A 7 -51.74 8.94 -45.99
C SER A 7 -51.48 8.85 -44.47
N LEU A 8 -50.90 7.72 -44.02
CA LEU A 8 -50.31 7.63 -42.69
C LEU A 8 -48.95 8.37 -42.70
N VAL A 9 -48.90 9.47 -41.99
CA VAL A 9 -47.63 10.13 -41.62
C VAL A 9 -47.05 9.42 -40.44
N GLY A 10 -46.01 8.63 -40.66
CA GLY A 10 -45.27 8.01 -39.59
C GLY A 10 -44.43 9.03 -38.85
N LEU A 11 -44.78 9.32 -37.62
CA LEU A 11 -44.03 10.15 -36.70
C LEU A 11 -42.88 9.30 -36.12
N SER A 12 -41.68 9.35 -36.68
CA SER A 12 -40.50 8.74 -36.07
C SER A 12 -40.08 9.55 -34.86
N LEU A 13 -40.39 9.04 -33.68
CA LEU A 13 -39.81 9.52 -32.42
C LEU A 13 -38.33 9.19 -32.39
N LEU A 14 -37.47 10.14 -32.78
CA LEU A 14 -36.07 10.14 -32.43
C LEU A 14 -35.95 10.38 -30.92
N ALA A 15 -35.85 9.31 -30.15
CA ALA A 15 -35.42 9.42 -28.77
C ALA A 15 -34.01 10.03 -28.76
N PRO A 16 -33.76 11.12 -28.03
CA PRO A 16 -32.40 11.60 -27.87
C PRO A 16 -31.62 10.49 -27.15
N ALA A 17 -30.58 9.97 -27.81
CA ALA A 17 -29.58 9.19 -27.12
C ALA A 17 -28.99 10.11 -26.04
N ALA A 18 -29.37 9.88 -24.80
CA ALA A 18 -28.70 10.48 -23.66
C ALA A 18 -27.23 10.04 -23.76
N VAL A 19 -26.38 10.90 -24.24
CA VAL A 19 -24.94 10.78 -24.02
C VAL A 19 -24.79 10.89 -22.52
N LEU A 20 -24.76 9.74 -21.83
CA LEU A 20 -24.32 9.67 -20.46
C LEU A 20 -22.93 10.30 -20.46
N ALA A 21 -22.82 11.49 -19.88
CA ALA A 21 -21.53 12.10 -19.60
C ALA A 21 -20.71 11.01 -18.90
N LYS A 22 -19.58 10.63 -19.53
CA LYS A 22 -18.63 9.71 -18.89
C LYS A 22 -18.25 10.41 -17.59
N ASP A 23 -18.59 9.82 -16.45
CA ASP A 23 -18.17 10.32 -15.16
C ASP A 23 -16.64 10.47 -15.22
N ASP A 24 -16.14 11.68 -15.30
CA ASP A 24 -14.71 11.98 -15.35
C ASP A 24 -14.10 11.75 -13.97
N LYS A 25 -14.04 10.47 -13.58
CA LYS A 25 -13.38 10.06 -12.33
C LYS A 25 -11.88 10.29 -12.49
N PRO A 26 -11.24 10.99 -11.55
CA PRO A 26 -9.80 11.20 -11.61
C PRO A 26 -9.07 9.88 -11.41
N ASN A 27 -7.93 9.71 -12.08
CA ASN A 27 -6.99 8.68 -11.71
C ASN A 27 -6.36 9.01 -10.36
N ILE A 28 -6.17 7.99 -9.53
CA ILE A 28 -5.63 8.16 -8.17
C ILE A 28 -4.31 7.37 -8.08
N VAL A 29 -3.22 8.07 -7.79
CA VAL A 29 -1.94 7.46 -7.43
C VAL A 29 -1.66 7.75 -5.98
N PHE A 30 -1.69 6.71 -5.16
CA PHE A 30 -1.28 6.77 -3.76
C PHE A 30 0.16 6.26 -3.66
N PHE A 31 1.11 7.18 -3.45
CA PHE A 31 2.54 6.87 -3.39
C PHE A 31 3.00 6.89 -1.93
N LEU A 32 3.35 5.73 -1.39
CA LEU A 32 3.76 5.56 0.00
C LEU A 32 5.24 5.19 0.08
N VAL A 33 6.01 5.99 0.80
CA VAL A 33 7.41 5.73 1.12
C VAL A 33 7.51 5.18 2.54
N ASP A 34 8.25 4.10 2.74
CA ASP A 34 8.38 3.42 4.03
C ASP A 34 9.54 3.98 4.83
N ASP A 35 9.34 4.24 6.12
CA ASP A 35 10.34 4.74 7.07
C ASP A 35 11.04 6.05 6.66
N MET A 36 10.43 6.88 5.82
CA MET A 36 10.98 8.18 5.45
C MET A 36 10.52 9.24 6.44
N GLY A 37 11.47 9.87 7.13
CA GLY A 37 11.21 10.99 8.01
C GLY A 37 10.93 12.29 7.24
N TRP A 38 10.26 13.22 7.88
CA TRP A 38 9.89 14.51 7.31
C TRP A 38 11.08 15.42 6.97
N VAL A 39 12.27 15.11 7.47
CA VAL A 39 13.54 15.79 7.10
C VAL A 39 14.39 14.97 6.13
N ASP A 40 13.93 13.82 5.65
CA ASP A 40 14.70 12.90 4.80
C ASP A 40 14.47 13.17 3.31
N SER A 41 14.22 14.43 2.96
CA SER A 41 14.11 14.91 1.58
C SER A 41 14.64 16.35 1.47
N SER A 42 14.83 16.85 0.25
CA SER A 42 15.17 18.26 -0.01
C SER A 42 14.00 19.24 0.23
N VAL A 43 12.78 18.72 0.45
CA VAL A 43 11.60 19.53 0.71
C VAL A 43 11.57 19.98 2.17
N ALA A 44 11.48 21.28 2.40
CA ALA A 44 11.13 21.81 3.72
C ALA A 44 9.61 21.77 3.90
N TYR A 45 9.13 20.92 4.83
CA TYR A 45 7.70 20.77 5.11
C TYR A 45 7.13 21.81 6.08
N GLY A 46 7.97 22.72 6.59
CA GLY A 46 7.62 23.80 7.47
C GLY A 46 8.36 25.10 7.09
N GLU A 47 8.34 26.06 7.99
CA GLU A 47 9.06 27.34 7.80
C GLU A 47 10.59 27.19 7.95
N GLU A 48 11.02 26.15 8.67
CA GLU A 48 12.42 25.89 8.96
C GLU A 48 13.03 24.91 7.96
N VAL A 49 14.22 25.24 7.47
CA VAL A 49 15.03 24.33 6.64
C VAL A 49 16.08 23.69 7.53
N TYR A 50 16.00 22.37 7.66
CA TYR A 50 16.93 21.61 8.49
C TYR A 50 18.18 21.19 7.69
N PRO A 51 19.32 20.92 8.35
CA PRO A 51 20.54 20.48 7.68
C PRO A 51 20.34 19.25 6.78
N ASN A 52 19.47 18.33 7.17
CA ASN A 52 19.16 17.16 6.37
C ASN A 52 18.47 17.52 5.05
N ASN A 53 17.57 18.52 5.04
CA ASN A 53 16.93 18.96 3.78
C ASN A 53 17.97 19.46 2.76
N LEU A 54 19.04 20.09 3.24
CA LEU A 54 20.15 20.58 2.38
C LEU A 54 21.04 19.44 1.88
N ARG A 55 21.08 18.31 2.60
CA ARG A 55 21.90 17.16 2.25
C ARG A 55 21.21 16.24 1.22
N PHE A 56 19.90 16.08 1.31
CA PHE A 56 19.16 15.21 0.41
C PHE A 56 18.94 15.87 -0.96
N HIS A 57 18.94 15.03 -2.00
CA HIS A 57 18.70 15.44 -3.37
C HIS A 57 17.51 14.69 -3.95
N THR A 58 16.31 15.26 -3.76
CA THR A 58 15.02 14.68 -4.16
C THR A 58 14.23 15.61 -5.10
N PRO A 59 14.76 15.90 -6.32
CA PRO A 59 14.23 16.96 -7.20
C PRO A 59 12.77 16.72 -7.65
N ASN A 60 12.34 15.47 -7.76
CA ASN A 60 10.96 15.16 -8.11
C ASN A 60 10.00 15.42 -6.95
N MET A 61 10.45 15.25 -5.70
CA MET A 61 9.66 15.64 -4.53
C MET A 61 9.56 17.17 -4.42
N ASP A 62 10.65 17.90 -4.70
CA ASP A 62 10.63 19.36 -4.79
C ASP A 62 9.65 19.85 -5.86
N ARG A 63 9.62 19.18 -7.00
CA ARG A 63 8.69 19.49 -8.07
C ARG A 63 7.25 19.26 -7.61
N LEU A 64 6.96 18.10 -7.02
CA LEU A 64 5.64 17.76 -6.50
C LEU A 64 5.18 18.77 -5.43
N ALA A 65 6.08 19.17 -4.53
CA ALA A 65 5.80 20.17 -3.50
C ALA A 65 5.45 21.56 -4.08
N ARG A 66 6.10 21.94 -5.18
CA ARG A 66 5.80 23.22 -5.86
C ARG A 66 4.51 23.19 -6.68
N GLU A 67 4.16 22.04 -7.25
CA GLU A 67 2.98 21.89 -8.13
C GLU A 67 1.73 21.45 -7.36
N GLY A 68 1.89 20.97 -6.12
CA GLY A 68 0.84 20.42 -5.28
C GLY A 68 0.60 21.19 -3.99
N VAL A 69 0.12 20.46 -2.99
CA VAL A 69 -0.16 20.99 -1.63
C VAL A 69 0.69 20.20 -0.62
N ILE A 70 1.35 20.92 0.28
CA ILE A 70 2.07 20.35 1.41
C ILE A 70 1.16 20.37 2.64
N LEU A 71 0.93 19.21 3.25
CA LEU A 71 0.21 19.10 4.52
C LEU A 71 1.22 19.09 5.67
N THR A 72 1.35 20.21 6.37
CA THR A 72 2.35 20.40 7.43
C THR A 72 2.00 19.73 8.76
N SER A 73 0.75 19.26 8.91
CA SER A 73 0.24 18.64 10.13
C SER A 73 -0.41 17.29 9.84
N ALA A 74 0.19 16.50 8.94
CA ALA A 74 -0.22 15.13 8.65
C ALA A 74 0.67 14.15 9.43
N TYR A 75 0.05 13.23 10.15
CA TYR A 75 0.75 12.29 11.03
C TYR A 75 0.41 10.84 10.66
N ALA A 76 1.44 9.99 10.62
CA ALA A 76 1.31 8.55 10.53
C ALA A 76 1.29 7.92 11.93
N CYS A 77 0.90 6.65 12.03
CA CYS A 77 1.15 5.87 13.24
C CYS A 77 2.66 5.57 13.38
N PRO A 78 3.13 5.21 14.59
CA PRO A 78 4.57 5.01 14.84
C PRO A 78 5.22 3.90 14.02
N VAL A 79 4.43 2.90 13.57
CA VAL A 79 4.93 1.73 12.85
C VAL A 79 4.03 1.37 11.66
N SER A 80 4.48 0.42 10.85
CA SER A 80 3.97 0.08 9.53
C SER A 80 2.50 -0.35 9.51
N THR A 81 2.13 -1.47 10.16
CA THR A 81 0.78 -2.04 10.05
C THR A 81 -0.32 -1.09 10.53
N PRO A 82 -0.19 -0.42 11.71
CA PRO A 82 -1.17 0.57 12.14
C PRO A 82 -1.38 1.70 11.13
N THR A 83 -0.30 2.25 10.56
CA THR A 83 -0.38 3.29 9.52
C THR A 83 -1.14 2.79 8.29
N ARG A 84 -0.76 1.61 7.78
CA ARG A 84 -1.31 1.06 6.55
C ARG A 84 -2.76 0.63 6.70
N THR A 85 -3.13 0.07 7.84
CA THR A 85 -4.52 -0.27 8.14
C THR A 85 -5.38 0.97 8.36
N SER A 86 -4.86 2.00 9.02
CA SER A 86 -5.55 3.29 9.15
C SER A 86 -5.82 3.95 7.79
N LEU A 87 -4.85 3.91 6.87
CA LEU A 87 -5.01 4.42 5.50
C LEU A 87 -6.11 3.67 4.74
N LEU A 88 -6.16 2.34 4.85
CA LEU A 88 -7.12 1.54 4.11
C LEU A 88 -8.53 1.53 4.69
N THR A 89 -8.68 1.87 5.97
CA THR A 89 -9.97 1.79 6.68
C THR A 89 -10.55 3.14 7.05
N GLY A 90 -9.73 4.20 7.07
CA GLY A 90 -10.10 5.52 7.61
C GLY A 90 -10.23 5.52 9.14
N MET A 91 -9.86 4.45 9.82
CA MET A 91 -9.92 4.32 11.27
C MET A 91 -8.52 4.52 11.87
N ASN A 92 -8.43 5.21 13.01
CA ASN A 92 -7.15 5.34 13.73
C ASN A 92 -6.77 4.03 14.45
N ALA A 93 -5.51 3.91 14.89
CA ALA A 93 -4.99 2.71 15.54
C ALA A 93 -5.71 2.35 16.84
N ALA A 94 -6.20 3.33 17.61
CA ALA A 94 -6.97 3.09 18.81
C ALA A 94 -8.33 2.44 18.52
N HIS A 95 -8.95 2.82 17.39
CA HIS A 95 -10.22 2.23 16.95
C HIS A 95 -10.02 0.83 16.37
N THR A 96 -8.97 0.63 15.56
CA THR A 96 -8.72 -0.69 14.96
C THR A 96 -8.19 -1.71 15.96
N GLY A 97 -7.64 -1.27 17.11
CA GLY A 97 -6.90 -2.12 18.04
C GLY A 97 -5.64 -2.73 17.42
N ILE A 98 -5.16 -2.19 16.28
CA ILE A 98 -3.90 -2.59 15.65
C ILE A 98 -2.87 -1.52 16.03
N THR A 99 -2.13 -1.77 17.11
CA THR A 99 -1.23 -0.79 17.71
C THR A 99 0.25 -1.06 17.47
N ASN A 100 0.57 -2.24 16.94
CA ASN A 100 1.92 -2.63 16.56
C ASN A 100 1.94 -3.29 15.17
N TRP A 101 3.15 -3.53 14.59
CA TRP A 101 3.27 -4.22 13.32
C TRP A 101 2.89 -5.72 13.45
N THR A 102 2.26 -6.28 12.44
CA THR A 102 1.90 -7.70 12.43
C THR A 102 3.11 -8.58 12.13
N SER A 103 3.25 -9.68 12.86
CA SER A 103 4.18 -10.74 12.49
C SER A 103 3.78 -11.35 11.15
N THR A 104 4.75 -11.91 10.42
CA THR A 104 4.46 -12.74 9.24
C THR A 104 3.70 -14.01 9.61
N MET A 105 3.80 -14.47 10.85
CA MET A 105 3.12 -15.66 11.36
C MET A 105 1.83 -15.26 12.10
N ARG A 106 0.76 -15.98 11.80
CA ARG A 106 -0.54 -15.81 12.47
C ARG A 106 -0.42 -16.11 13.98
N ASP A 107 -1.22 -15.39 14.77
CA ASP A 107 -1.34 -15.53 16.23
C ASP A 107 0.01 -15.38 16.96
N THR A 108 0.93 -14.61 16.36
CA THR A 108 2.25 -14.34 16.92
C THR A 108 2.41 -12.83 17.10
N PRO A 109 2.47 -12.31 18.32
CA PRO A 109 2.72 -10.89 18.57
C PRO A 109 4.12 -10.48 18.09
N SER A 110 4.22 -9.30 17.49
CA SER A 110 5.50 -8.75 17.02
C SER A 110 6.44 -8.33 18.14
N ASP A 111 5.89 -8.03 19.31
CA ASP A 111 6.61 -7.59 20.50
C ASP A 111 6.94 -8.76 21.47
N ALA A 112 6.70 -10.01 21.04
CA ALA A 112 7.07 -11.18 21.81
C ALA A 112 8.59 -11.31 21.88
N THR A 113 9.15 -11.04 23.05
CA THR A 113 10.56 -11.29 23.36
C THR A 113 10.72 -12.70 23.87
N GLY A 114 11.27 -13.62 23.05
CA GLY A 114 11.74 -14.93 23.51
C GLY A 114 10.72 -16.04 23.67
N GLY A 115 9.52 -15.93 23.10
CA GLY A 115 8.52 -17.00 23.11
C GLY A 115 7.13 -16.48 22.79
N ALA A 116 6.24 -17.39 22.40
CA ALA A 116 4.83 -17.04 22.22
C ALA A 116 4.28 -16.47 23.52
N VAL A 117 3.98 -15.16 23.52
CA VAL A 117 3.17 -14.58 24.59
C VAL A 117 1.81 -15.25 24.47
N ALA A 118 1.38 -15.95 25.50
CA ALA A 118 0.06 -16.55 25.51
C ALA A 118 -0.96 -15.43 25.27
N MET A 119 -1.72 -15.56 24.20
CA MET A 119 -2.72 -14.59 23.74
C MET A 119 -3.96 -14.53 24.65
N GLU A 120 -4.01 -15.40 25.63
CA GLU A 120 -5.10 -15.45 26.59
C GLU A 120 -4.97 -14.33 27.61
N THR A 121 -5.86 -13.37 27.40
CA THR A 121 -6.37 -12.43 28.39
C THR A 121 -5.38 -11.94 29.45
N GLY A 122 -4.91 -10.72 29.26
CA GLY A 122 -4.41 -9.87 30.34
C GLY A 122 -3.27 -10.47 31.17
N GLN A 123 -2.17 -10.90 30.52
CA GLN A 123 -0.98 -11.27 31.29
C GLN A 123 -0.42 -10.06 31.99
N ILE A 124 -0.29 -10.20 33.33
CA ILE A 124 0.34 -9.23 34.20
C ILE A 124 1.84 -9.57 34.18
N GLU A 125 2.67 -8.71 33.61
CA GLU A 125 4.13 -8.83 33.77
C GLU A 125 4.52 -8.29 35.16
N GLU A 126 4.99 -9.18 36.03
CA GLU A 126 5.40 -8.84 37.39
C GLU A 126 6.84 -8.32 37.53
N ASN A 127 7.49 -7.86 36.47
CA ASN A 127 8.92 -7.54 36.53
C ASN A 127 9.29 -6.17 37.12
N THR A 128 8.33 -5.30 37.41
CA THR A 128 8.63 -3.95 37.93
C THR A 128 7.87 -3.62 39.22
N GLY A 129 7.10 -4.56 39.78
CA GLY A 129 6.18 -4.26 40.86
C GLY A 129 4.90 -3.52 40.46
N ASP A 130 4.87 -3.03 39.22
CA ASP A 130 3.69 -2.42 38.61
C ASP A 130 3.01 -3.45 37.71
N ARG A 131 1.71 -3.61 37.87
CA ARG A 131 0.90 -4.47 37.03
C ARG A 131 0.67 -3.78 35.66
N LEU A 132 1.48 -4.07 34.66
CA LEU A 132 1.20 -3.68 33.29
C LEU A 132 0.19 -4.66 32.72
N ILE A 133 -1.05 -4.24 32.60
CA ILE A 133 -2.06 -4.97 31.82
C ILE A 133 -1.76 -4.65 30.37
N ARG A 134 -1.28 -5.64 29.60
CA ARG A 134 -1.21 -5.51 28.14
C ARG A 134 -2.63 -5.53 27.58
N PRO A 135 -3.08 -4.44 26.94
CA PRO A 135 -4.40 -4.45 26.33
C PRO A 135 -4.42 -5.48 25.19
N GLU A 136 -5.54 -6.18 25.08
CA GLU A 136 -5.81 -7.01 23.92
C GLU A 136 -5.73 -6.17 22.65
N TRP A 137 -5.02 -6.64 21.62
CA TRP A 137 -4.88 -5.95 20.36
C TRP A 137 -5.04 -6.93 19.18
N ASN A 138 -5.40 -6.41 18.01
CA ASN A 138 -5.62 -7.19 16.80
C ASN A 138 -4.30 -7.56 16.13
N ILE A 139 -3.55 -8.48 16.72
CA ILE A 139 -2.20 -8.89 16.33
C ILE A 139 -2.10 -9.45 14.92
N ASN A 140 -3.21 -9.99 14.41
CA ASN A 140 -3.28 -10.52 13.04
C ASN A 140 -3.60 -9.43 12.00
N GLY A 141 -3.73 -8.16 12.43
CA GLY A 141 -3.99 -7.03 11.55
C GLY A 141 -5.45 -6.88 11.16
N MET A 142 -5.71 -6.49 9.91
CA MET A 142 -7.07 -6.31 9.42
C MET A 142 -7.55 -7.48 8.56
N SER A 143 -8.87 -7.65 8.50
CA SER A 143 -9.52 -8.63 7.65
C SER A 143 -10.71 -8.02 6.90
N PRO A 144 -10.83 -8.25 5.58
CA PRO A 144 -12.03 -7.89 4.82
C PRO A 144 -13.18 -8.88 5.04
N ALA A 145 -12.93 -9.98 5.76
CA ALA A 145 -13.95 -10.97 6.14
C ALA A 145 -14.23 -10.89 7.64
N PRO A 146 -15.51 -10.99 8.05
CA PRO A 146 -15.87 -10.98 9.46
C PRO A 146 -15.48 -12.28 10.18
N GLY A 147 -15.38 -12.23 11.52
CA GLY A 147 -15.19 -13.41 12.37
C GLY A 147 -13.80 -14.04 12.34
N VAL A 148 -12.80 -13.34 11.80
CA VAL A 148 -11.39 -13.77 11.85
C VAL A 148 -10.78 -13.32 13.16
N ALA A 149 -10.32 -14.28 13.98
CA ALA A 149 -9.79 -14.00 15.31
C ALA A 149 -8.60 -13.04 15.27
N HIS A 150 -8.55 -12.13 16.25
CA HIS A 150 -7.47 -11.15 16.44
C HIS A 150 -7.23 -10.26 15.22
N THR A 151 -8.29 -9.93 14.47
CA THR A 151 -8.26 -8.99 13.35
C THR A 151 -9.34 -7.93 13.50
N GLN A 152 -9.06 -6.73 13.00
CA GLN A 152 -10.08 -5.72 12.76
C GLN A 152 -10.80 -6.03 11.45
N TYR A 153 -12.11 -6.26 11.52
CA TYR A 153 -12.96 -6.34 10.33
C TYR A 153 -13.25 -4.95 9.78
N ALA A 154 -13.02 -4.76 8.49
CA ALA A 154 -13.40 -3.54 7.77
C ALA A 154 -13.47 -3.78 6.26
N THR A 155 -14.31 -3.03 5.55
CA THR A 155 -14.24 -2.93 4.09
C THR A 155 -13.12 -1.96 3.72
N PRO A 156 -12.07 -2.42 3.03
CA PRO A 156 -10.92 -1.57 2.75
C PRO A 156 -11.20 -0.61 1.58
N LEU A 157 -10.53 0.55 1.58
CA LEU A 157 -10.62 1.58 0.54
C LEU A 157 -10.50 1.05 -0.89
N PRO A 158 -9.55 0.12 -1.22
CA PRO A 158 -9.48 -0.42 -2.57
C PRO A 158 -10.74 -1.18 -2.99
N GLN A 159 -11.43 -1.86 -2.06
CA GLN A 159 -12.70 -2.52 -2.36
C GLN A 159 -13.78 -1.49 -2.69
N LEU A 160 -13.88 -0.41 -1.92
CA LEU A 160 -14.84 0.67 -2.19
C LEU A 160 -14.58 1.34 -3.54
N LEU A 161 -13.32 1.57 -3.88
CA LEU A 161 -12.93 2.14 -5.17
C LEU A 161 -13.21 1.17 -6.33
N LYS A 162 -12.96 -0.13 -6.14
CA LYS A 162 -13.32 -1.16 -7.11
C LYS A 162 -14.82 -1.20 -7.36
N ASP A 163 -15.62 -1.16 -6.31
CA ASP A 163 -17.09 -1.13 -6.40
C ASP A 163 -17.58 0.16 -7.08
N ALA A 164 -16.83 1.26 -6.94
CA ALA A 164 -17.04 2.50 -7.66
C ALA A 164 -16.54 2.48 -9.11
N GLY A 165 -16.01 1.35 -9.61
CA GLY A 165 -15.58 1.17 -11.01
C GLY A 165 -14.15 1.59 -11.30
N TYR A 166 -13.28 1.68 -10.31
CA TYR A 166 -11.85 1.87 -10.51
C TYR A 166 -11.13 0.55 -10.78
N PHE A 167 -10.17 0.57 -11.69
CA PHE A 167 -9.19 -0.50 -11.84
C PHE A 167 -8.13 -0.36 -10.74
N THR A 168 -8.13 -1.28 -9.78
CA THR A 168 -7.34 -1.16 -8.54
C THR A 168 -6.04 -1.96 -8.62
N ILE A 169 -4.92 -1.30 -8.39
CA ILE A 169 -3.57 -1.85 -8.55
C ILE A 169 -2.80 -1.68 -7.24
N HIS A 170 -2.20 -2.76 -6.76
CA HIS A 170 -1.24 -2.77 -5.66
C HIS A 170 0.15 -3.13 -6.17
N VAL A 171 1.16 -2.35 -5.76
CA VAL A 171 2.57 -2.63 -6.06
C VAL A 171 3.42 -2.41 -4.82
N GLY A 172 4.19 -3.44 -4.43
CA GLY A 172 5.17 -3.37 -3.35
C GLY A 172 4.66 -3.86 -2.00
N LYS A 173 4.98 -3.17 -0.91
CA LYS A 173 4.70 -3.58 0.46
C LYS A 173 3.21 -3.50 0.81
N ALA A 174 2.63 -4.59 1.25
CA ALA A 174 1.27 -4.66 1.79
C ALA A 174 1.27 -4.57 3.33
N HIS A 175 1.68 -5.62 4.02
CA HIS A 175 1.88 -5.66 5.47
C HIS A 175 0.65 -5.20 6.28
N TRP A 176 -0.54 -5.67 5.91
CA TRP A 176 -1.80 -5.33 6.61
C TRP A 176 -2.25 -6.40 7.59
N ALA A 177 -1.76 -7.64 7.40
CA ALA A 177 -2.18 -8.79 8.20
C ALA A 177 -1.16 -9.92 8.13
N SER A 178 -1.26 -10.83 9.10
CA SER A 178 -0.42 -12.03 9.21
C SER A 178 -0.83 -13.10 8.19
N ALA A 179 0.10 -13.99 7.84
CA ALA A 179 -0.15 -15.12 6.94
C ALA A 179 -1.31 -16.00 7.43
N GLY A 180 -2.04 -16.60 6.50
CA GLY A 180 -3.20 -17.43 6.82
C GLY A 180 -4.46 -16.67 7.23
N THR A 181 -4.45 -15.33 7.12
CA THR A 181 -5.64 -14.50 7.27
C THR A 181 -6.10 -13.94 5.93
N PRO A 182 -7.38 -13.59 5.76
CA PRO A 182 -7.87 -13.01 4.51
C PRO A 182 -7.16 -11.71 4.12
N GLY A 183 -6.79 -10.85 5.08
CA GLY A 183 -6.10 -9.59 4.85
C GLY A 183 -4.66 -9.73 4.39
N ALA A 184 -4.08 -10.94 4.43
CA ALA A 184 -2.74 -11.22 3.94
C ALA A 184 -2.61 -11.08 2.42
N SER A 185 -3.71 -11.18 1.69
CA SER A 185 -3.75 -11.12 0.23
C SER A 185 -4.32 -9.79 -0.26
N PRO A 186 -3.59 -8.99 -1.05
CA PRO A 186 -4.12 -7.77 -1.66
C PRO A 186 -5.37 -8.01 -2.53
N TYR A 187 -5.52 -9.17 -3.14
CA TYR A 187 -6.71 -9.50 -3.92
C TYR A 187 -7.97 -9.48 -3.05
N ASN A 188 -7.88 -10.01 -1.83
CA ASN A 188 -9.00 -9.98 -0.88
C ASN A 188 -9.34 -8.57 -0.38
N MET A 189 -8.37 -7.66 -0.48
CA MET A 189 -8.50 -6.26 -0.09
C MET A 189 -9.14 -5.39 -1.19
N GLY A 190 -9.53 -5.99 -2.32
CA GLY A 190 -10.18 -5.30 -3.43
C GLY A 190 -9.25 -4.86 -4.55
N PHE A 191 -7.99 -5.27 -4.55
CA PHE A 191 -7.09 -5.03 -5.67
C PHE A 191 -7.31 -6.06 -6.79
N VAL A 192 -7.38 -5.58 -8.03
CA VAL A 192 -7.47 -6.42 -9.24
C VAL A 192 -6.09 -6.95 -9.65
N VAL A 193 -5.06 -6.11 -9.44
CA VAL A 193 -3.66 -6.45 -9.72
C VAL A 193 -2.86 -6.35 -8.42
N ASN A 194 -1.99 -7.33 -8.20
CA ASN A 194 -1.02 -7.31 -7.11
C ASN A 194 0.38 -7.66 -7.63
N VAL A 195 1.30 -6.74 -7.47
CA VAL A 195 2.72 -6.95 -7.72
C VAL A 195 3.46 -6.98 -6.38
N SER A 196 3.94 -8.15 -6.01
CA SER A 196 4.82 -8.38 -4.84
C SER A 196 4.22 -8.10 -3.45
N GLY A 197 2.95 -7.72 -3.35
CA GLY A 197 2.31 -7.49 -2.05
C GLY A 197 2.01 -8.79 -1.31
N ASN A 198 2.48 -8.87 -0.07
CA ASN A 198 2.25 -9.98 0.85
C ASN A 198 2.38 -9.54 2.32
N VAL A 199 2.54 -10.47 3.23
CA VAL A 199 2.66 -10.24 4.67
C VAL A 199 4.02 -9.64 5.09
N ALA A 200 5.01 -9.57 4.20
CA ALA A 200 6.34 -9.08 4.53
C ALA A 200 6.33 -7.58 4.85
N GLY A 201 6.83 -7.23 6.00
CA GLY A 201 6.98 -5.84 6.43
C GLY A 201 8.25 -5.18 5.92
N MET A 202 9.22 -5.96 5.42
CA MET A 202 10.48 -5.48 4.85
C MET A 202 10.94 -6.44 3.74
N PRO A 203 11.76 -6.01 2.79
CA PRO A 203 12.33 -6.92 1.81
C PRO A 203 13.52 -7.65 2.43
N ARG A 204 13.78 -8.88 2.01
CA ARG A 204 15.02 -9.57 2.40
C ARG A 204 16.25 -8.92 1.78
N SER A 205 16.11 -8.40 0.57
CA SER A 205 17.15 -7.67 -0.15
C SER A 205 16.55 -6.70 -1.16
N TYR A 206 17.24 -5.59 -1.42
CA TYR A 206 16.96 -4.66 -2.52
C TYR A 206 17.76 -4.96 -3.79
N GLN A 207 18.70 -5.90 -3.72
CA GLN A 207 19.62 -6.19 -4.81
C GLN A 207 19.10 -7.32 -5.69
N SER A 208 19.09 -7.09 -7.00
CA SER A 208 18.69 -8.09 -8.00
C SER A 208 19.67 -9.27 -8.05
N GLU A 209 20.94 -9.04 -7.71
CA GLU A 209 21.98 -10.07 -7.61
C GLU A 209 21.68 -11.09 -6.51
N GLU A 210 20.91 -10.70 -5.51
CA GLU A 210 20.38 -11.54 -4.44
C GLU A 210 18.95 -12.02 -4.71
N ASN A 211 18.45 -11.81 -5.95
CA ASN A 211 17.09 -12.13 -6.38
C ASN A 211 16.03 -11.55 -5.44
N TYR A 212 16.29 -10.38 -4.86
CA TYR A 212 15.45 -9.71 -3.85
C TYR A 212 15.10 -10.63 -2.67
N GLY A 213 16.05 -11.51 -2.28
CA GLY A 213 15.93 -12.47 -1.20
C GLY A 213 15.31 -13.81 -1.57
N ASN A 214 14.98 -14.04 -2.84
CA ASN A 214 14.51 -15.35 -3.31
C ASN A 214 15.70 -16.25 -3.60
N THR A 215 15.79 -17.36 -2.87
CA THR A 215 16.80 -18.40 -3.13
C THR A 215 16.11 -19.72 -3.45
N PRO A 216 16.68 -20.54 -4.34
CA PRO A 216 16.09 -21.83 -4.70
C PRO A 216 15.95 -22.80 -3.51
N GLU A 217 16.74 -22.60 -2.46
CA GLU A 217 16.93 -23.56 -1.38
C GLU A 217 16.09 -23.27 -0.14
N LYS A 218 15.55 -22.06 0.00
CA LYS A 218 14.78 -21.69 1.20
C LYS A 218 13.65 -20.74 0.82
N TRP A 219 12.42 -21.19 1.07
CA TRP A 219 11.30 -20.29 1.13
C TRP A 219 11.54 -19.22 2.21
N ASN A 220 11.49 -17.96 1.81
CA ASN A 220 11.72 -16.84 2.70
C ASN A 220 10.52 -15.92 2.66
N MET A 221 9.85 -15.75 3.81
CA MET A 221 8.66 -14.89 3.93
C MET A 221 8.95 -13.41 3.63
N LEU A 222 10.20 -12.98 3.73
CA LEU A 222 10.63 -11.61 3.45
C LEU A 222 11.12 -11.43 2.00
N ALA A 223 11.18 -12.50 1.21
CA ALA A 223 11.55 -12.41 -0.19
C ALA A 223 10.46 -11.69 -1.00
N VAL A 224 10.87 -10.78 -1.87
CA VAL A 224 9.95 -10.06 -2.75
C VAL A 224 9.61 -10.95 -3.94
N GLN A 225 8.36 -11.36 -4.02
CA GLN A 225 7.86 -12.34 -4.99
C GLN A 225 7.60 -11.71 -6.37
N ASN A 226 7.51 -12.56 -7.42
CA ASN A 226 7.05 -12.18 -8.75
C ASN A 226 7.92 -11.13 -9.48
N MET A 227 9.24 -11.13 -9.21
CA MET A 227 10.20 -10.18 -9.79
C MET A 227 11.29 -10.87 -10.63
N THR A 228 11.00 -12.08 -11.14
CA THR A 228 12.01 -12.97 -11.78
C THR A 228 12.69 -12.36 -12.98
N GLU A 229 12.04 -11.49 -13.75
CA GLU A 229 12.65 -10.83 -14.91
C GLU A 229 13.79 -9.88 -14.55
N TYR A 230 13.88 -9.47 -13.28
CA TYR A 230 14.91 -8.55 -12.79
C TYR A 230 16.07 -9.27 -12.08
N TYR A 231 15.99 -10.59 -11.85
CA TYR A 231 17.02 -11.30 -11.11
C TYR A 231 18.37 -11.23 -11.80
N GLY A 232 19.42 -10.87 -11.08
CA GLY A 232 20.78 -10.72 -11.57
C GLY A 232 21.03 -9.57 -12.56
N THR A 233 20.06 -8.67 -12.76
CA THR A 233 20.16 -7.62 -13.80
C THR A 233 20.85 -6.33 -13.34
N GLY A 234 21.20 -6.19 -12.06
CA GLY A 234 21.70 -4.94 -11.48
C GLY A 234 20.61 -3.91 -11.18
N VAL A 235 19.34 -4.21 -11.45
CA VAL A 235 18.22 -3.31 -11.17
C VAL A 235 17.87 -3.34 -9.69
N HIS A 236 17.87 -2.18 -9.03
CA HIS A 236 17.47 -2.05 -7.63
C HIS A 236 15.96 -2.27 -7.47
N LEU A 237 15.53 -2.87 -6.35
CA LEU A 237 14.12 -3.21 -6.09
C LEU A 237 13.17 -2.02 -6.28
N THR A 238 13.55 -0.83 -5.81
CA THR A 238 12.74 0.38 -5.96
C THR A 238 12.44 0.70 -7.43
N GLU A 239 13.43 0.56 -8.30
CA GLU A 239 13.24 0.73 -9.74
C GLU A 239 12.42 -0.40 -10.35
N ALA A 240 12.70 -1.65 -9.98
CA ALA A 240 11.96 -2.80 -10.48
C ALA A 240 10.46 -2.68 -10.18
N LEU A 241 10.08 -2.34 -8.95
CA LEU A 241 8.68 -2.09 -8.56
C LEU A 241 8.08 -0.90 -9.36
N THR A 242 8.85 0.15 -9.61
CA THR A 242 8.37 1.29 -10.41
C THR A 242 8.10 0.87 -11.86
N ARG A 243 8.99 0.08 -12.45
CA ARG A 243 8.80 -0.46 -13.81
C ARG A 243 7.54 -1.32 -13.89
N GLU A 244 7.33 -2.19 -12.91
CA GLU A 244 6.11 -3.01 -12.84
C GLU A 244 4.85 -2.15 -12.68
N ALA A 245 4.89 -1.11 -11.83
CA ALA A 245 3.76 -0.19 -11.71
C ALA A 245 3.39 0.44 -13.06
N LEU A 246 4.38 0.89 -13.82
CA LEU A 246 4.16 1.47 -15.16
C LEU A 246 3.55 0.44 -16.13
N LYS A 247 4.02 -0.81 -16.12
CA LYS A 247 3.44 -1.88 -16.94
C LYS A 247 1.97 -2.13 -16.58
N THR A 248 1.64 -2.18 -15.28
CA THR A 248 0.26 -2.43 -14.84
C THR A 248 -0.70 -1.30 -15.21
N LEU A 249 -0.22 -0.06 -15.35
CA LEU A 249 -1.02 1.08 -15.78
C LEU A 249 -1.37 1.07 -17.28
N GLU A 250 -0.65 0.31 -18.10
CA GLU A 250 -0.92 0.27 -19.56
C GLU A 250 -2.35 -0.19 -19.87
N TYR A 251 -2.85 -1.16 -19.10
CA TYR A 251 -4.18 -1.70 -19.33
C TYR A 251 -5.29 -0.66 -19.10
N PRO A 252 -5.46 -0.07 -17.90
CA PRO A 252 -6.54 0.87 -17.65
C PRO A 252 -6.41 2.15 -18.50
N ILE A 253 -5.19 2.63 -18.76
CA ILE A 253 -4.96 3.80 -19.62
C ILE A 253 -5.43 3.51 -21.06
N ARG A 254 -5.07 2.36 -21.62
CA ARG A 254 -5.46 1.96 -22.99
C ARG A 254 -6.97 1.81 -23.15
N HIS A 255 -7.66 1.37 -22.10
CA HIS A 255 -9.11 1.16 -22.11
C HIS A 255 -9.90 2.36 -21.58
N GLY A 256 -9.23 3.42 -21.17
CA GLY A 256 -9.87 4.63 -20.64
C GLY A 256 -10.63 4.36 -19.34
N GLU A 257 -10.15 3.41 -18.52
CA GLU A 257 -10.70 3.09 -17.22
C GLU A 257 -10.04 3.95 -16.15
N PRO A 258 -10.80 4.52 -15.20
CA PRO A 258 -10.20 5.19 -14.06
C PRO A 258 -9.45 4.16 -13.20
N PHE A 259 -8.26 4.51 -12.73
CA PHE A 259 -7.46 3.61 -11.93
C PHE A 259 -7.11 4.17 -10.55
N PHE A 260 -6.92 3.26 -9.61
CA PHE A 260 -6.32 3.49 -8.31
C PHE A 260 -5.03 2.67 -8.21
N LEU A 261 -3.88 3.35 -8.21
CA LEU A 261 -2.59 2.74 -7.97
C LEU A 261 -2.15 3.00 -6.54
N TYR A 262 -2.04 1.92 -5.74
CA TYR A 262 -1.39 1.94 -4.44
C TYR A 262 0.07 1.50 -4.62
N MET A 263 0.95 2.49 -4.80
CA MET A 263 2.39 2.31 -4.97
C MET A 263 3.07 2.42 -3.62
N ALA A 264 3.44 1.30 -3.03
CA ALA A 264 4.03 1.22 -1.70
C ALA A 264 5.44 0.64 -1.77
N HIS A 265 6.43 1.51 -1.87
CA HIS A 265 7.82 1.09 -1.84
C HIS A 265 8.20 0.50 -0.48
N TYR A 266 9.14 -0.44 -0.47
CA TYR A 266 9.80 -0.89 0.76
C TYR A 266 10.84 0.13 1.24
N ALA A 267 11.42 0.91 0.32
CA ALA A 267 12.40 1.94 0.66
C ALA A 267 11.71 3.08 1.48
N THR A 268 12.36 3.57 2.53
CA THR A 268 13.76 3.38 2.89
C THR A 268 14.00 2.37 4.02
N HIS A 269 13.08 1.45 4.26
CA HIS A 269 13.19 0.43 5.31
C HIS A 269 14.46 -0.44 5.17
N THR A 270 14.94 -0.99 6.27
CA THR A 270 16.06 -1.97 6.28
C THR A 270 15.75 -3.20 5.40
N PRO A 271 16.78 -3.88 4.86
CA PRO A 271 18.23 -3.65 5.00
C PRO A 271 18.67 -2.38 4.26
N LEU A 272 19.69 -1.68 4.78
CA LEU A 272 20.24 -0.48 4.15
C LEU A 272 21.15 -0.89 2.99
N GLN A 273 20.57 -1.08 1.83
CA GLN A 273 21.27 -1.45 0.59
C GLN A 273 21.03 -0.36 -0.46
N PRO A 274 22.05 0.48 -0.74
CA PRO A 274 21.88 1.60 -1.62
C PRO A 274 21.79 1.18 -3.09
N ASP A 275 21.12 1.98 -3.89
CA ASP A 275 21.26 1.94 -5.34
C ASP A 275 22.61 2.56 -5.74
N LYS A 276 23.47 1.74 -6.36
CA LYS A 276 24.84 2.12 -6.75
C LYS A 276 24.91 3.35 -7.66
N ARG A 277 23.82 3.66 -8.39
CA ARG A 277 23.75 4.82 -9.28
C ARG A 277 23.66 6.14 -8.54
N PHE A 278 23.14 6.14 -7.31
CA PHE A 278 22.85 7.36 -6.55
C PHE A 278 23.76 7.56 -5.34
N ILE A 279 24.34 6.50 -4.80
CA ILE A 279 25.12 6.54 -3.55
C ILE A 279 26.32 7.52 -3.64
N GLN A 280 26.94 7.62 -4.83
CA GLN A 280 28.14 8.45 -5.01
C GLN A 280 27.95 9.91 -4.61
N LYS A 281 26.73 10.43 -4.76
CA LYS A 281 26.40 11.82 -4.37
C LYS A 281 26.48 12.08 -2.86
N TYR A 282 26.55 11.03 -2.06
CA TYR A 282 26.49 11.08 -0.60
C TYR A 282 27.75 10.55 0.08
N LEU A 283 28.78 10.17 -0.69
CA LEU A 283 30.04 9.64 -0.17
C LEU A 283 31.11 10.72 0.08
N ASP A 284 30.91 11.92 -0.41
CA ASP A 284 31.74 13.12 -0.21
C ASP A 284 31.18 13.92 0.97
#